data_20c3b98247a74923fee1cc957f26707b
#
_entry.id   20c3b98247a74923fee1cc957f26707b
#
_cell.length_a   1.000
_cell.length_b   1.000
_cell.length_c   1.000
_cell.angle_alpha   90.00
_cell.angle_beta   90.00
_cell.angle_gamma   90.00
#
_symmetry.space_group_name_H-M   'P 1'
#
loop_
_entity.id
_entity.type
_entity.pdbx_description
1 polymer ?
#
loop_
_entity_poly.entity_id
_entity_poly.type
_entity_poly.pdbx_seq_one_letter_code
_entity_poly.pdbx_strand_id
1 'polypeptide(L)'
;MNILAIGAHPDDLEIACYGTLAKFVQQGHNVFVCHASNGNLGHVVIKPIELAKIRTAEAQSAADVIGAKHYTLDIDDQYVDSNDNEQVKKLVRVIRETRPDFIITHTEDDYHRDHVETYKLVFRATCCASLAHYDDGVNLPTVEICPLYQMDTLANAGFTPTEYVDISDTIGLK
;
A
#
# COMPACT_ATOMS: atom_id res chain seq x y z
N MET A 1 -17.51 -0.74 3.80
CA MET A 1 -16.22 -0.86 4.51
C MET A 1 -15.21 0.06 3.85
N ASN A 2 -14.21 0.46 4.60
CA ASN A 2 -13.00 1.13 4.11
C ASN A 2 -11.87 0.12 4.01
N ILE A 3 -11.26 -0.03 2.85
CA ILE A 3 -10.21 -1.00 2.58
C ILE A 3 -8.98 -0.25 2.12
N LEU A 4 -7.85 -0.44 2.80
CA LEU A 4 -6.58 0.18 2.44
C LEU A 4 -5.60 -0.89 1.97
N ALA A 5 -5.12 -0.76 0.74
CA ALA A 5 -4.03 -1.58 0.21
C ALA A 5 -2.73 -0.77 0.20
N ILE A 6 -1.63 -1.36 0.70
CA ILE A 6 -0.34 -0.70 0.81
C ILE A 6 0.73 -1.57 0.14
N GLY A 7 1.29 -1.09 -0.96
CA GLY A 7 2.42 -1.68 -1.69
C GLY A 7 3.71 -0.88 -1.48
N ALA A 8 4.84 -1.50 -1.79
CA ALA A 8 6.13 -0.83 -1.75
C ALA A 8 6.30 0.11 -2.95
N HIS A 9 6.13 -0.40 -4.17
CA HIS A 9 6.38 0.33 -5.41
C HIS A 9 5.10 0.53 -6.23
N PRO A 10 5.05 1.57 -7.09
CA PRO A 10 3.97 1.76 -8.07
C PRO A 10 3.99 0.62 -9.11
N ASP A 11 3.26 -0.44 -8.91
CA ASP A 11 2.95 -1.64 -9.69
C ASP A 11 2.69 -2.89 -8.82
N ASP A 12 3.18 -2.93 -7.59
CA ASP A 12 3.01 -4.09 -6.71
C ASP A 12 1.55 -4.48 -6.51
N LEU A 13 0.71 -3.50 -6.16
CA LEU A 13 -0.71 -3.72 -5.90
C LEU A 13 -1.45 -4.10 -7.17
N GLU A 14 -1.10 -3.46 -8.28
CA GLU A 14 -1.65 -3.70 -9.61
C GLU A 14 -1.43 -5.16 -10.03
N ILE A 15 -0.23 -5.68 -9.78
CA ILE A 15 0.11 -7.07 -10.10
C ILE A 15 -0.51 -8.03 -9.08
N ALA A 16 -0.43 -7.74 -7.78
CA ALA A 16 -0.81 -8.69 -6.74
C ALA A 16 -2.32 -8.74 -6.47
N CYS A 17 -3.00 -7.60 -6.29
CA CYS A 17 -4.35 -7.59 -5.73
C CYS A 17 -5.37 -6.65 -6.42
N TYR A 18 -5.05 -5.95 -7.51
CA TYR A 18 -5.99 -4.99 -8.14
C TYR A 18 -7.31 -5.61 -8.58
N GLY A 19 -7.32 -6.86 -9.04
CA GLY A 19 -8.57 -7.55 -9.36
C GLY A 19 -9.48 -7.71 -8.14
N THR A 20 -8.90 -7.97 -6.97
CA THR A 20 -9.60 -8.03 -5.68
C THR A 20 -10.10 -6.64 -5.26
N LEU A 21 -9.26 -5.61 -5.39
CA LEU A 21 -9.62 -4.23 -5.07
C LEU A 21 -10.76 -3.71 -5.96
N ALA A 22 -10.71 -3.99 -7.27
CA ALA A 22 -11.79 -3.66 -8.20
C ALA A 22 -13.11 -4.33 -7.81
N LYS A 23 -13.06 -5.60 -7.36
CA LYS A 23 -14.23 -6.31 -6.88
C LYS A 23 -14.84 -5.65 -5.63
N PHE A 24 -14.03 -5.19 -4.70
CA PHE A 24 -14.51 -4.45 -3.53
C PHE A 24 -15.17 -3.12 -3.93
N VAL A 25 -14.61 -2.38 -4.88
CA VAL A 25 -15.26 -1.16 -5.41
C VAL A 25 -16.61 -1.48 -6.03
N GLN A 26 -16.71 -2.52 -6.86
CA GLN A 26 -18.00 -2.97 -7.46
C GLN A 26 -19.04 -3.36 -6.40
N GLN A 27 -18.60 -3.83 -5.24
CA GLN A 27 -19.45 -4.15 -4.09
C GLN A 27 -19.85 -2.92 -3.25
N GLY A 28 -19.43 -1.72 -3.66
CA GLY A 28 -19.77 -0.46 -3.00
C GLY A 28 -18.90 -0.14 -1.77
N HIS A 29 -17.69 -0.71 -1.68
CA HIS A 29 -16.74 -0.39 -0.62
C HIS A 29 -15.86 0.78 -1.03
N ASN A 30 -15.38 1.56 -0.04
CA ASN A 30 -14.37 2.58 -0.25
C ASN A 30 -13.00 1.91 -0.29
N VAL A 31 -12.30 2.03 -1.40
CA VAL A 31 -10.97 1.46 -1.58
C VAL A 31 -9.93 2.57 -1.68
N PHE A 32 -8.86 2.41 -0.93
CA PHE A 32 -7.70 3.29 -0.90
C PHE A 32 -6.47 2.48 -1.25
N VAL A 33 -5.61 3.02 -2.09
CA VAL A 33 -4.32 2.43 -2.45
C VAL A 33 -3.19 3.38 -2.06
N CYS A 34 -2.14 2.85 -1.47
CA CYS A 34 -0.98 3.63 -1.03
C CYS A 34 0.30 2.95 -1.47
N HIS A 35 1.21 3.68 -2.11
CA HIS A 35 2.55 3.21 -2.39
C HIS A 35 3.55 3.88 -1.44
N ALA A 36 4.40 3.08 -0.79
CA ALA A 36 5.40 3.59 0.14
C ALA A 36 6.49 4.35 -0.62
N SER A 37 7.03 3.76 -1.67
CA SER A 37 8.06 4.36 -2.52
C SER A 37 7.46 5.04 -3.76
N ASN A 38 8.21 5.96 -4.33
CA ASN A 38 7.89 6.65 -5.58
C ASN A 38 8.49 5.95 -6.82
N GLY A 39 9.23 4.84 -6.65
CA GLY A 39 9.81 4.03 -7.72
C GLY A 39 10.87 4.73 -8.56
N ASN A 40 11.53 5.76 -8.03
CA ASN A 40 12.43 6.65 -8.77
C ASN A 40 13.74 6.02 -9.26
N LEU A 41 14.09 4.80 -8.84
CA LEU A 41 15.29 4.10 -9.28
C LEU A 41 15.03 2.97 -10.27
N GLY A 42 13.78 2.69 -10.61
CA GLY A 42 13.38 1.56 -11.47
C GLY A 42 13.66 1.72 -12.97
N HIS A 43 14.43 2.73 -13.44
CA HIS A 43 14.66 2.94 -14.87
C HIS A 43 16.11 3.31 -15.19
N VAL A 44 16.66 2.75 -16.28
CA VAL A 44 18.08 2.90 -16.64
C VAL A 44 18.43 4.20 -17.35
N VAL A 45 17.43 4.93 -17.90
CA VAL A 45 17.65 6.14 -18.71
C VAL A 45 17.00 7.37 -18.07
N ILE A 46 15.75 7.24 -17.60
CA ILE A 46 15.00 8.36 -17.00
C ILE A 46 15.59 8.66 -15.63
N LYS A 47 15.85 9.96 -15.39
CA LYS A 47 16.44 10.38 -14.12
C LYS A 47 15.44 10.24 -12.95
N PRO A 48 15.92 10.01 -11.71
CA PRO A 48 15.06 9.74 -10.56
C PRO A 48 13.94 10.77 -10.35
N ILE A 49 14.24 12.06 -10.40
CA ILE A 49 13.25 13.14 -10.18
C ILE A 49 12.12 13.10 -11.23
N GLU A 50 12.47 12.80 -12.48
CA GLU A 50 11.50 12.70 -13.58
C GLU A 50 10.70 11.39 -13.45
N LEU A 51 11.40 10.29 -13.16
CA LEU A 51 10.78 8.98 -13.01
C LEU A 51 9.76 8.95 -11.87
N ALA A 52 10.09 9.53 -10.70
CA ALA A 52 9.15 9.63 -9.58
C ALA A 52 7.81 10.27 -9.99
N LYS A 53 7.85 11.35 -10.80
CA LYS A 53 6.63 12.01 -11.29
C LYS A 53 5.83 11.12 -12.23
N ILE A 54 6.51 10.41 -13.13
CA ILE A 54 5.88 9.48 -14.08
C ILE A 54 5.20 8.36 -13.29
N ARG A 55 5.93 7.69 -12.39
CA ARG A 55 5.40 6.56 -11.60
C ARG A 55 4.24 6.96 -10.69
N THR A 56 4.30 8.15 -10.08
CA THR A 56 3.18 8.66 -9.29
C THR A 56 1.94 8.91 -10.16
N ALA A 57 2.12 9.45 -11.37
CA ALA A 57 1.00 9.68 -12.29
C ALA A 57 0.41 8.35 -12.82
N GLU A 58 1.24 7.34 -13.07
CA GLU A 58 0.81 5.99 -13.45
C GLU A 58 0.00 5.34 -12.33
N ALA A 59 0.48 5.39 -11.08
CA ALA A 59 -0.23 4.85 -9.92
C ALA A 59 -1.58 5.55 -9.68
N GLN A 60 -1.65 6.88 -9.85
CA GLN A 60 -2.92 7.61 -9.79
C GLN A 60 -3.87 7.14 -10.89
N SER A 61 -3.38 7.01 -12.13
CA SER A 61 -4.19 6.55 -13.27
C SER A 61 -4.71 5.12 -13.06
N ALA A 62 -3.89 4.23 -12.49
CA ALA A 62 -4.30 2.87 -12.15
C ALA A 62 -5.39 2.86 -11.07
N ALA A 63 -5.27 3.71 -10.05
CA ALA A 63 -6.29 3.86 -9.02
C ALA A 63 -7.63 4.36 -9.60
N ASP A 64 -7.58 5.33 -10.52
CA ASP A 64 -8.76 5.88 -11.20
C ASP A 64 -9.49 4.80 -12.02
N VAL A 65 -8.77 3.87 -12.67
CA VAL A 65 -9.37 2.76 -13.45
C VAL A 65 -10.30 1.90 -12.61
N ILE A 66 -9.94 1.62 -11.35
CA ILE A 66 -10.77 0.80 -10.46
C ILE A 66 -11.70 1.65 -9.56
N GLY A 67 -11.59 2.98 -9.58
CA GLY A 67 -12.36 3.87 -8.72
C GLY A 67 -11.85 3.93 -7.27
N ALA A 68 -10.57 3.66 -7.04
CA ALA A 68 -9.91 3.80 -5.75
C ALA A 68 -9.30 5.19 -5.57
N LYS A 69 -9.07 5.61 -4.31
CA LYS A 69 -8.32 6.83 -4.01
C LYS A 69 -6.85 6.51 -3.77
N HIS A 70 -5.95 7.21 -4.47
CA HIS A 70 -4.52 7.01 -4.38
C HIS A 70 -3.86 7.87 -3.29
N TYR A 71 -2.89 7.28 -2.60
CA TYR A 71 -1.95 7.91 -1.66
C TYR A 71 -0.52 7.48 -2.00
N THR A 72 0.45 8.30 -1.63
CA THR A 72 1.87 7.94 -1.66
C THR A 72 2.58 8.47 -0.42
N LEU A 73 3.56 7.74 0.10
CA LEU A 73 4.44 8.24 1.14
C LEU A 73 5.63 9.00 0.56
N ASP A 74 5.82 8.90 -0.77
CA ASP A 74 6.89 9.57 -1.50
C ASP A 74 8.27 9.33 -0.86
N ILE A 75 8.58 8.05 -0.60
CA ILE A 75 9.88 7.58 -0.16
C ILE A 75 10.67 7.19 -1.41
N ASP A 76 11.95 7.49 -1.46
CA ASP A 76 12.80 7.04 -2.56
C ASP A 76 12.87 5.50 -2.61
N ASP A 77 12.92 4.95 -3.82
CA ASP A 77 13.05 3.52 -4.06
C ASP A 77 14.34 2.98 -3.40
N GLN A 78 14.28 1.81 -2.77
CA GLN A 78 15.31 1.17 -1.95
C GLN A 78 15.54 1.84 -0.56
N TYR A 79 14.75 2.85 -0.19
CA TYR A 79 14.91 3.57 1.07
C TYR A 79 13.71 3.42 2.02
N VAL A 80 12.82 2.47 1.76
CA VAL A 80 11.78 2.12 2.75
C VAL A 80 12.46 1.56 4.01
N ASP A 81 12.15 2.16 5.16
CA ASP A 81 12.72 1.78 6.45
C ASP A 81 11.65 1.88 7.56
N SER A 82 11.26 0.75 8.08
CA SER A 82 10.26 0.65 9.15
C SER A 82 10.73 1.25 10.48
N ASN A 83 12.02 1.54 10.63
CA ASN A 83 12.58 2.21 11.81
C ASN A 83 12.61 3.74 11.68
N ASP A 84 12.43 4.29 10.49
CA ASP A 84 12.34 5.73 10.28
C ASP A 84 11.01 6.28 10.80
N ASN A 85 11.08 7.10 11.85
CA ASN A 85 9.89 7.67 12.50
C ASN A 85 9.10 8.61 11.58
N GLU A 86 9.73 9.30 10.64
CA GLU A 86 9.02 10.18 9.70
C GLU A 86 8.24 9.35 8.66
N GLN A 87 8.79 8.23 8.20
CA GLN A 87 8.05 7.30 7.36
C GLN A 87 6.86 6.68 8.10
N VAL A 88 7.06 6.28 9.36
CA VAL A 88 5.96 5.79 10.21
C VAL A 88 4.87 6.86 10.37
N LYS A 89 5.23 8.11 10.65
CA LYS A 89 4.27 9.22 10.76
C LYS A 89 3.47 9.44 9.48
N LYS A 90 4.12 9.40 8.32
CA LYS A 90 3.44 9.54 7.02
C LYS A 90 2.36 8.46 6.88
N LEU A 91 2.69 7.20 7.18
CA LEU A 91 1.73 6.10 7.07
C LEU A 91 0.64 6.16 8.13
N VAL A 92 0.96 6.55 9.36
CA VAL A 92 -0.04 6.79 10.42
C VAL A 92 -1.10 7.81 9.97
N ARG A 93 -0.71 8.89 9.28
CA ARG A 93 -1.65 9.85 8.70
C ARG A 93 -2.60 9.18 7.71
N VAL A 94 -2.07 8.41 6.77
CA VAL A 94 -2.89 7.69 5.78
C VAL A 94 -3.88 6.76 6.48
N ILE A 95 -3.44 5.99 7.46
CA ILE A 95 -4.31 5.07 8.22
C ILE A 95 -5.40 5.83 8.98
N ARG A 96 -5.05 6.94 9.65
CA ARG A 96 -6.03 7.76 10.39
C ARG A 96 -7.02 8.47 9.46
N GLU A 97 -6.58 8.92 8.28
CA GLU A 97 -7.46 9.54 7.27
C GLU A 97 -8.43 8.54 6.65
N THR A 98 -7.94 7.35 6.28
CA THR A 98 -8.73 6.34 5.58
C THR A 98 -9.61 5.51 6.50
N ARG A 99 -9.25 5.39 7.79
CA ARG A 99 -9.97 4.63 8.82
C ARG A 99 -10.34 3.22 8.34
N PRO A 100 -9.34 2.39 7.97
CA PRO A 100 -9.60 1.13 7.31
C PRO A 100 -10.25 0.11 8.25
N ASP A 101 -11.19 -0.66 7.74
CA ASP A 101 -11.73 -1.84 8.42
C ASP A 101 -10.73 -3.02 8.35
N PHE A 102 -9.90 -3.06 7.31
CA PHE A 102 -8.73 -3.92 7.19
C PHE A 102 -7.71 -3.36 6.19
N ILE A 103 -6.48 -3.85 6.27
CA ILE A 103 -5.38 -3.48 5.40
C ILE A 103 -4.88 -4.71 4.64
N ILE A 104 -4.56 -4.55 3.35
CA ILE A 104 -3.83 -5.54 2.52
C ILE A 104 -2.42 -5.00 2.30
N THR A 105 -1.39 -5.82 2.50
CA THR A 105 0.01 -5.42 2.28
C THR A 105 0.88 -6.62 1.91
N HIS A 106 2.18 -6.39 1.73
CA HIS A 106 3.18 -7.46 1.51
C HIS A 106 3.26 -8.45 2.67
N THR A 107 3.97 -9.54 2.46
CA THR A 107 4.30 -10.51 3.51
C THR A 107 5.66 -10.20 4.15
N GLU A 108 5.90 -10.73 5.36
CA GLU A 108 7.20 -10.62 6.03
C GLU A 108 8.30 -11.47 5.38
N ASP A 109 7.90 -12.50 4.63
CA ASP A 109 8.79 -13.42 3.92
C ASP A 109 8.75 -13.12 2.41
N ASP A 110 9.25 -11.95 2.01
CA ASP A 110 9.32 -11.54 0.61
C ASP A 110 10.77 -11.49 0.13
N TYR A 111 10.97 -11.68 -1.18
CA TYR A 111 12.30 -11.64 -1.82
C TYR A 111 12.86 -10.21 -1.94
N HIS A 112 12.02 -9.17 -1.87
CA HIS A 112 12.43 -7.78 -2.02
C HIS A 112 12.50 -7.05 -0.69
N ARG A 113 13.64 -6.39 -0.42
CA ARG A 113 13.84 -5.66 0.84
C ARG A 113 12.74 -4.65 1.13
N ASP A 114 12.37 -3.82 0.16
CA ASP A 114 11.36 -2.79 0.38
C ASP A 114 9.96 -3.37 0.64
N HIS A 115 9.64 -4.57 0.10
CA HIS A 115 8.40 -5.27 0.43
C HIS A 115 8.37 -5.68 1.91
N VAL A 116 9.46 -6.29 2.38
CA VAL A 116 9.61 -6.68 3.80
C VAL A 116 9.55 -5.47 4.72
N GLU A 117 10.24 -4.38 4.36
CA GLU A 117 10.19 -3.14 5.15
C GLU A 117 8.83 -2.47 5.09
N THR A 118 8.11 -2.53 3.97
CA THR A 118 6.73 -2.04 3.87
C THR A 118 5.79 -2.84 4.79
N TYR A 119 5.89 -4.18 4.82
CA TYR A 119 5.13 -4.98 5.77
C TYR A 119 5.37 -4.54 7.22
N LYS A 120 6.63 -4.42 7.64
CA LYS A 120 7.00 -3.99 9.00
C LYS A 120 6.52 -2.56 9.30
N LEU A 121 6.63 -1.66 8.32
CA LEU A 121 6.17 -0.28 8.42
C LEU A 121 4.65 -0.23 8.64
N VAL A 122 3.88 -1.02 7.88
CA VAL A 122 2.43 -1.16 8.02
C VAL A 122 2.06 -1.71 9.40
N PHE A 123 2.70 -2.80 9.82
CA PHE A 123 2.45 -3.39 11.14
C PHE A 123 2.68 -2.38 12.27
N ARG A 124 3.81 -1.67 12.23
CA ARG A 124 4.14 -0.63 13.21
C ARG A 124 3.17 0.54 13.17
N ALA A 125 2.88 1.06 11.98
CA ALA A 125 2.02 2.22 11.80
C ALA A 125 0.57 1.95 12.22
N THR A 126 0.06 0.74 12.00
CA THR A 126 -1.28 0.34 12.44
C THR A 126 -1.41 0.40 13.97
N CYS A 127 -0.40 -0.09 14.69
CA CYS A 127 -0.35 0.04 16.14
C CYS A 127 -0.25 1.51 16.57
N CYS A 128 0.66 2.30 15.95
CA CYS A 128 0.84 3.72 16.28
C CYS A 128 -0.41 4.55 16.01
N ALA A 129 -1.18 4.24 14.97
CA ALA A 129 -2.39 4.96 14.61
C ALA A 129 -3.50 4.86 15.68
N SER A 130 -3.49 3.82 16.52
CA SER A 130 -4.42 3.63 17.63
C SER A 130 -4.03 4.39 18.89
N LEU A 131 -2.80 4.88 18.99
CA LEU A 131 -2.28 5.55 20.20
C LEU A 131 -2.66 7.03 20.21
N ALA A 132 -3.42 7.46 21.22
CA ALA A 132 -3.91 8.84 21.34
C ALA A 132 -2.81 9.90 21.39
N HIS A 133 -1.64 9.56 21.94
CA HIS A 133 -0.51 10.48 22.10
C HIS A 133 0.58 10.30 21.05
N TYR A 134 0.34 9.45 20.03
CA TYR A 134 1.29 9.36 18.92
C TYR A 134 1.14 10.58 18.02
N ASP A 135 2.21 11.36 17.90
CA ASP A 135 2.28 12.56 17.07
C ASP A 135 2.35 12.18 15.58
N ASP A 136 1.27 12.43 14.86
CA ASP A 136 1.19 12.29 13.40
C ASP A 136 1.53 13.60 12.65
N GLY A 137 1.82 14.65 13.37
CA GLY A 137 2.15 15.98 12.85
C GLY A 137 0.96 16.83 12.41
N VAL A 138 -0.28 16.30 12.41
CA VAL A 138 -1.52 17.00 11.99
C VAL A 138 -2.68 16.79 12.95
N ASN A 139 -2.50 15.97 13.98
CA ASN A 139 -3.44 15.71 15.07
C ASN A 139 -4.78 15.12 14.61
N LEU A 140 -4.72 14.09 13.73
CA LEU A 140 -5.90 13.34 13.31
C LEU A 140 -6.44 12.45 14.44
N PRO A 141 -7.74 12.17 14.47
CA PRO A 141 -8.33 11.23 15.41
C PRO A 141 -7.73 9.83 15.27
N THR A 142 -7.55 9.13 16.40
CA THR A 142 -7.10 7.74 16.42
C THR A 142 -8.09 6.81 15.71
N VAL A 143 -7.60 5.67 15.31
CA VAL A 143 -8.38 4.55 14.75
C VAL A 143 -8.16 3.29 15.60
N GLU A 144 -9.07 2.34 15.53
CA GLU A 144 -8.86 1.02 16.11
C GLU A 144 -7.85 0.22 15.28
N ILE A 145 -7.15 -0.72 15.92
CA ILE A 145 -6.28 -1.65 15.22
C ILE A 145 -7.16 -2.57 14.36
N CYS A 146 -6.88 -2.60 13.07
CA CYS A 146 -7.63 -3.43 12.13
C CYS A 146 -6.82 -4.66 11.68
N PRO A 147 -7.49 -5.71 11.16
CA PRO A 147 -6.82 -6.89 10.59
C PRO A 147 -5.88 -6.52 9.43
N LEU A 148 -4.74 -7.23 9.36
CA LEU A 148 -3.81 -7.16 8.25
C LEU A 148 -3.89 -8.45 7.43
N TYR A 149 -4.14 -8.33 6.13
CA TYR A 149 -4.06 -9.41 5.16
C TYR A 149 -2.76 -9.27 4.36
N GLN A 150 -2.10 -10.38 4.15
CA GLN A 150 -0.88 -10.44 3.34
C GLN A 150 -1.24 -10.88 1.92
N MET A 151 -0.77 -10.15 0.91
CA MET A 151 -0.87 -10.57 -0.48
C MET A 151 0.30 -11.49 -0.84
N ASP A 152 0.09 -12.35 -1.84
CA ASP A 152 1.15 -13.24 -2.36
C ASP A 152 2.33 -12.43 -2.89
N THR A 153 3.51 -13.03 -2.83
CA THR A 153 4.72 -12.45 -3.43
C THR A 153 4.65 -12.52 -4.95
N LEU A 154 5.18 -11.52 -5.65
CA LEU A 154 5.18 -11.50 -7.12
C LEU A 154 5.98 -12.66 -7.73
N ALA A 155 6.92 -13.20 -6.99
CA ALA A 155 7.75 -14.34 -7.41
C ALA A 155 7.27 -15.69 -6.86
N ASN A 156 6.12 -15.74 -6.19
CA ASN A 156 5.60 -16.92 -5.49
C ASN A 156 6.65 -17.55 -4.54
N ALA A 157 7.42 -16.71 -3.86
CA ALA A 157 8.51 -17.12 -2.99
C ALA A 157 8.06 -17.06 -1.53
N GLY A 158 8.11 -18.20 -0.83
CA GLY A 158 7.88 -18.27 0.62
C GLY A 158 6.44 -18.11 1.09
N PHE A 159 5.46 -17.85 0.20
CA PHE A 159 4.08 -17.59 0.56
C PHE A 159 3.20 -18.85 0.42
N THR A 160 2.40 -19.14 1.44
CA THR A 160 1.38 -20.20 1.39
C THR A 160 0.00 -19.57 1.56
N PRO A 161 -0.80 -19.43 0.48
CA PRO A 161 -2.12 -18.80 0.57
C PRO A 161 -3.08 -19.57 1.49
N THR A 162 -3.81 -18.85 2.33
CA THR A 162 -4.89 -19.39 3.15
C THR A 162 -6.26 -19.03 2.57
N GLU A 163 -6.33 -17.98 1.77
CA GLU A 163 -7.55 -17.52 1.12
C GLU A 163 -7.29 -17.20 -0.36
N TYR A 164 -8.31 -17.40 -1.18
CA TYR A 164 -8.30 -17.08 -2.61
C TYR A 164 -9.52 -16.24 -2.95
N VAL A 165 -9.32 -15.20 -3.76
CA VAL A 165 -10.41 -14.37 -4.28
C VAL A 165 -10.58 -14.63 -5.76
N ASP A 166 -11.76 -15.08 -6.17
CA ASP A 166 -12.12 -15.18 -7.58
C ASP A 166 -12.31 -13.78 -8.17
N ILE A 167 -11.44 -13.42 -9.10
CA ILE A 167 -11.44 -12.14 -9.81
C ILE A 167 -11.84 -12.26 -11.27
N SER A 168 -12.51 -13.37 -11.67
CA SER A 168 -12.90 -13.61 -13.06
C SER A 168 -13.67 -12.44 -13.68
N ASP A 169 -14.55 -11.78 -12.90
CA ASP A 169 -15.35 -10.65 -13.34
C ASP A 169 -14.57 -9.32 -13.42
N THR A 170 -13.40 -9.25 -12.77
CA THR A 170 -12.59 -8.02 -12.68
C THR A 170 -11.21 -8.14 -13.33
N ILE A 171 -10.88 -9.30 -13.88
CA ILE A 171 -9.58 -9.55 -14.51
C ILE A 171 -9.27 -8.58 -15.66
N GLY A 172 -10.31 -8.11 -16.37
CA GLY A 172 -10.16 -7.14 -17.44
C GLY A 172 -9.82 -5.71 -16.97
N LEU A 173 -10.00 -5.40 -15.68
CA LEU A 173 -9.60 -4.14 -15.08
C LEU A 173 -8.18 -4.21 -14.52
N LYS A 174 -7.74 -5.40 -14.13
CA LYS A 174 -6.37 -5.69 -13.70
C LYS A 174 -5.39 -5.70 -14.88
#